data_1e7873322b1c73e27744f9c8a7b0e81d
#
_entry.id   1e7873322b1c73e27744f9c8a7b0e81d
#
_cell.length_a   1.000
_cell.length_b   1.000
_cell.length_c   1.000
_cell.angle_alpha   90.00
_cell.angle_beta   90.00
_cell.angle_gamma   90.00
#
_symmetry.space_group_name_H-M   'P 1'
#
loop_
_entity.id
_entity.type
_entity.pdbx_description
1 polymer ?
#
loop_
_entity_poly.entity_id
_entity_poly.type
_entity_poly.pdbx_seq_one_letter_code
_entity_poly.pdbx_strand_id
1 'polypeptide(L)'
;RLYDITLAGTLRFRAVTMLVSIGLLGATIYMFGLVPKGFLPSEDQGRFNISTEAMQGIGFEEMIRHQEQVTAIVAKEPDISGYSVNLGGGPGGGGLNTGRISVDLKPRTERTRSVDQIIADLRPKLSQVPGMRVFLINQPPINLGGQMGARSLYQFTLQDTDTAELYH
;
A
#
# COMPACT_ATOMS: atom_id res chain seq x y z
N ARG A 1 -42.35 -29.36 15.61
CA ARG A 1 -43.38 -28.39 16.06
C ARG A 1 -42.98 -26.94 15.78
N LEU A 2 -41.75 -26.53 16.09
CA LEU A 2 -41.29 -25.14 15.83
C LEU A 2 -41.21 -24.88 14.32
N TYR A 3 -40.69 -25.83 13.54
CA TYR A 3 -40.63 -25.78 12.08
C TYR A 3 -42.01 -25.66 11.44
N ASP A 4 -42.98 -26.43 11.90
CA ASP A 4 -44.35 -26.43 11.34
C ASP A 4 -45.03 -25.08 11.57
N ILE A 5 -44.81 -24.46 12.74
CA ILE A 5 -45.37 -23.14 13.09
C ILE A 5 -44.76 -22.03 12.25
N THR A 6 -43.40 -22.06 12.08
CA THR A 6 -42.71 -21.07 11.26
C THR A 6 -43.06 -21.20 9.79
N LEU A 7 -43.14 -22.45 9.28
CA LEU A 7 -43.53 -22.69 7.90
C LEU A 7 -44.96 -22.25 7.61
N ALA A 8 -45.91 -22.60 8.50
CA ALA A 8 -47.30 -22.15 8.37
C ALA A 8 -47.41 -20.63 8.42
N GLY A 9 -46.64 -19.96 9.25
CA GLY A 9 -46.60 -18.50 9.37
C GLY A 9 -46.07 -17.83 8.07
N THR A 10 -44.97 -18.33 7.52
CA THR A 10 -44.39 -17.80 6.27
C THR A 10 -45.31 -18.00 5.08
N LEU A 11 -45.96 -19.14 4.97
CA LEU A 11 -46.93 -19.43 3.89
C LEU A 11 -48.18 -18.59 4.01
N ARG A 12 -48.65 -18.33 5.22
CA ARG A 12 -49.84 -17.49 5.48
C ARG A 12 -49.61 -16.03 5.14
N PHE A 13 -48.42 -15.53 5.45
CA PHE A 13 -48.03 -14.13 5.19
C PHE A 13 -47.03 -13.99 4.06
N ARG A 14 -47.23 -14.73 2.95
CA ARG A 14 -46.32 -14.79 1.81
C ARG A 14 -45.89 -13.43 1.26
N ALA A 15 -46.82 -12.45 1.20
CA ALA A 15 -46.53 -11.11 0.73
C ALA A 15 -45.56 -10.36 1.68
N VAL A 16 -45.74 -10.50 2.97
CA VAL A 16 -44.84 -9.90 3.99
C VAL A 16 -43.47 -10.55 3.93
N THR A 17 -43.41 -11.89 3.84
CA THR A 17 -42.14 -12.61 3.69
C THR A 17 -41.40 -12.19 2.44
N MET A 18 -42.10 -11.99 1.34
CA MET A 18 -41.51 -11.54 0.08
C MET A 18 -40.98 -10.09 0.18
N LEU A 19 -41.71 -9.18 0.80
CA LEU A 19 -41.26 -7.82 1.05
C LEU A 19 -40.02 -7.77 1.94
N VAL A 20 -39.99 -8.56 3.02
CA VAL A 20 -38.82 -8.67 3.90
C VAL A 20 -37.60 -9.22 3.13
N SER A 21 -37.80 -10.25 2.29
CA SER A 21 -36.70 -10.81 1.49
C SER A 21 -36.13 -9.80 0.47
N ILE A 22 -37.03 -9.04 -0.20
CA ILE A 22 -36.59 -7.97 -1.12
C ILE A 22 -35.89 -6.85 -0.35
N GLY A 23 -36.39 -6.47 0.83
CA GLY A 23 -35.76 -5.49 1.71
C GLY A 23 -34.38 -5.92 2.15
N LEU A 24 -34.19 -7.18 2.56
CA LEU A 24 -32.92 -7.75 2.93
C LEU A 24 -31.95 -7.78 1.73
N LEU A 25 -32.44 -8.16 0.54
CA LEU A 25 -31.61 -8.12 -0.67
C LEU A 25 -31.14 -6.70 -1.00
N GLY A 26 -32.05 -5.72 -0.93
CA GLY A 26 -31.72 -4.31 -1.11
C GLY A 26 -30.69 -3.80 -0.08
N ALA A 27 -30.87 -4.16 1.19
CA ALA A 27 -29.94 -3.81 2.25
C ALA A 27 -28.56 -4.46 2.03
N THR A 28 -28.52 -5.70 1.55
CA THR A 28 -27.27 -6.41 1.22
C THR A 28 -26.53 -5.70 0.10
N ILE A 29 -27.21 -5.33 -0.99
CA ILE A 29 -26.61 -4.61 -2.11
C ILE A 29 -26.10 -3.24 -1.65
N TYR A 30 -26.87 -2.53 -0.84
CA TYR A 30 -26.47 -1.24 -0.28
C TYR A 30 -25.22 -1.37 0.60
N MET A 31 -25.21 -2.32 1.54
CA MET A 31 -24.06 -2.57 2.41
C MET A 31 -22.83 -3.01 1.62
N PHE A 32 -23.00 -3.82 0.57
CA PHE A 32 -21.89 -4.23 -0.30
C PHE A 32 -21.22 -3.04 -1.01
N GLY A 33 -21.97 -1.97 -1.29
CA GLY A 33 -21.43 -0.72 -1.82
C GLY A 33 -20.61 0.08 -0.81
N LEU A 34 -20.94 -0.03 0.49
CA LEU A 34 -20.27 0.68 1.57
C LEU A 34 -18.97 -0.02 2.05
N VAL A 35 -18.86 -1.32 1.83
CA VAL A 35 -17.66 -2.08 2.23
C VAL A 35 -16.47 -1.64 1.38
N PRO A 36 -15.37 -1.15 1.98
CA PRO A 36 -14.17 -0.82 1.25
C PRO A 36 -13.61 -2.07 0.56
N LYS A 37 -13.53 -2.02 -0.77
CA LYS A 37 -13.10 -3.14 -1.63
C LYS A 37 -11.57 -3.18 -1.69
N GLY A 38 -10.91 -3.35 -0.56
CA GLY A 38 -9.47 -3.57 -0.48
C GLY A 38 -9.16 -5.04 -0.23
N PHE A 39 -8.31 -5.65 -1.06
CA PHE A 39 -7.90 -7.05 -0.88
C PHE A 39 -7.09 -7.24 0.43
N LEU A 40 -6.34 -6.22 0.80
CA LEU A 40 -5.60 -6.16 2.07
C LEU A 40 -5.79 -4.75 2.65
N PRO A 41 -6.45 -4.58 3.79
CA PRO A 41 -6.45 -3.29 4.47
C PRO A 41 -5.02 -2.91 4.83
N SER A 42 -4.64 -1.66 4.56
CA SER A 42 -3.37 -1.11 5.04
C SER A 42 -3.42 -1.05 6.56
N GLU A 43 -2.80 -2.01 7.21
CA GLU A 43 -2.61 -1.96 8.67
C GLU A 43 -1.49 -0.99 9.01
N ASP A 44 -1.72 -0.19 10.04
CA ASP A 44 -0.70 0.69 10.59
C ASP A 44 0.23 -0.11 11.51
N GLN A 45 1.25 -0.72 10.90
CA GLN A 45 2.27 -1.50 11.62
C GLN A 45 3.37 -0.62 12.25
N GLY A 46 3.26 0.71 12.14
CA GLY A 46 4.28 1.62 12.64
C GLY A 46 5.58 1.61 11.83
N ARG A 47 5.56 1.10 10.59
CA ARG A 47 6.73 1.09 9.69
C ARG A 47 6.33 1.17 8.23
N PHE A 48 7.19 1.75 7.42
CA PHE A 48 7.03 1.81 5.97
C PHE A 48 8.41 1.82 5.28
N ASN A 49 8.42 1.55 3.99
CA ASN A 49 9.63 1.56 3.19
C ASN A 49 9.61 2.69 2.16
N ILE A 50 10.76 3.28 1.96
CA ILE A 50 11.03 4.22 0.89
C ILE A 50 12.02 3.56 -0.05
N SER A 51 11.64 3.36 -1.31
CA SER A 51 12.54 2.93 -2.37
C SER A 51 12.97 4.15 -3.16
N THR A 52 14.26 4.28 -3.38
CA THR A 52 14.86 5.37 -4.15
C THR A 52 15.52 4.81 -5.39
N GLU A 53 15.40 5.53 -6.50
CA GLU A 53 16.00 5.17 -7.78
C GLU A 53 16.57 6.41 -8.45
N ALA A 54 17.85 6.40 -8.74
CA ALA A 54 18.53 7.42 -9.51
C ALA A 54 18.69 7.00 -10.98
N MET A 55 19.21 7.88 -11.82
CA MET A 55 19.49 7.57 -13.22
C MET A 55 20.46 6.40 -13.35
N GLN A 56 20.28 5.58 -14.38
CA GLN A 56 21.23 4.52 -14.71
C GLN A 56 22.60 5.12 -15.03
N GLY A 57 23.67 4.50 -14.51
CA GLY A 57 25.03 4.97 -14.72
C GLY A 57 25.50 6.05 -13.75
N ILE A 58 24.67 6.44 -12.77
CA ILE A 58 25.10 7.36 -11.71
C ILE A 58 26.31 6.77 -10.94
N GLY A 59 27.27 7.63 -10.59
CA GLY A 59 28.39 7.25 -9.73
C GLY A 59 27.91 6.95 -8.30
N PHE A 60 28.57 6.00 -7.64
CA PHE A 60 28.21 5.58 -6.28
C PHE A 60 28.25 6.77 -5.28
N GLU A 61 29.22 7.63 -5.38
CA GLU A 61 29.36 8.84 -4.56
C GLU A 61 28.18 9.82 -4.74
N GLU A 62 27.72 9.97 -5.98
CA GLU A 62 26.58 10.82 -6.32
C GLU A 62 25.29 10.21 -5.79
N MET A 63 25.14 8.89 -5.87
CA MET A 63 24.03 8.16 -5.28
C MET A 63 23.97 8.36 -3.76
N ILE A 64 25.12 8.35 -3.08
CA ILE A 64 25.20 8.62 -1.63
C ILE A 64 24.69 10.04 -1.33
N ARG A 65 25.15 11.05 -2.07
CA ARG A 65 24.71 12.44 -1.83
C ARG A 65 23.20 12.63 -2.00
N HIS A 66 22.64 12.04 -3.05
CA HIS A 66 21.19 12.08 -3.25
C HIS A 66 20.43 11.34 -2.14
N GLN A 67 20.95 10.20 -1.70
CA GLN A 67 20.35 9.44 -0.61
C GLN A 67 20.40 10.21 0.72
N GLU A 68 21.48 10.93 0.99
CA GLU A 68 21.62 11.79 2.16
C GLU A 68 20.58 12.91 2.16
N GLN A 69 20.28 13.52 1.00
CA GLN A 69 19.23 14.54 0.89
C GLN A 69 17.85 13.96 1.24
N VAL A 70 17.52 12.76 0.72
CA VAL A 70 16.29 12.06 1.05
C VAL A 70 16.23 11.75 2.54
N THR A 71 17.32 11.23 3.09
CA THR A 71 17.43 10.86 4.51
C THR A 71 17.31 12.07 5.42
N ALA A 72 17.87 13.21 5.05
CA ALA A 72 17.77 14.46 5.80
C ALA A 72 16.32 14.99 5.90
N ILE A 73 15.50 14.76 4.87
CA ILE A 73 14.07 15.09 4.90
C ILE A 73 13.33 14.13 5.84
N VAL A 74 13.62 12.84 5.74
CA VAL A 74 13.01 11.80 6.59
C VAL A 74 13.36 12.02 8.07
N ALA A 75 14.60 12.35 8.38
CA ALA A 75 15.08 12.59 9.75
C ALA A 75 14.42 13.80 10.44
N LYS A 76 13.87 14.75 9.68
CA LYS A 76 13.15 15.91 10.22
C LYS A 76 11.71 15.60 10.65
N GLU A 77 11.19 14.44 10.31
CA GLU A 77 9.81 14.08 10.64
C GLU A 77 9.70 13.65 12.11
N PRO A 78 8.87 14.32 12.93
CA PRO A 78 8.82 14.12 14.37
C PRO A 78 8.25 12.76 14.80
N ASP A 79 7.44 12.11 13.93
CA ASP A 79 6.80 10.82 14.21
C ASP A 79 7.70 9.62 13.92
N ILE A 80 8.91 9.83 13.41
CA ILE A 80 9.90 8.79 13.13
C ILE A 80 10.70 8.51 14.40
N SER A 81 10.80 7.22 14.77
CA SER A 81 11.64 6.76 15.88
C SER A 81 13.02 6.31 15.42
N GLY A 82 13.12 5.79 14.21
CA GLY A 82 14.37 5.32 13.64
C GLY A 82 14.25 5.02 12.15
N TYR A 83 15.39 4.93 11.49
CA TYR A 83 15.44 4.51 10.08
C TYR A 83 16.75 3.77 9.79
N SER A 84 16.72 2.89 8.81
CA SER A 84 17.90 2.22 8.28
C SER A 84 17.99 2.45 6.77
N VAL A 85 19.21 2.70 6.28
CA VAL A 85 19.47 3.02 4.88
C VAL A 85 20.34 1.93 4.26
N ASN A 86 19.89 1.40 3.13
CA ASN A 86 20.63 0.44 2.33
C ASN A 86 20.79 0.98 0.91
N LEU A 87 22.02 1.00 0.40
CA LEU A 87 22.37 1.42 -0.96
C LEU A 87 22.90 0.25 -1.77
N GLY A 88 22.57 0.23 -3.05
CA GLY A 88 23.02 -0.80 -3.96
C GLY A 88 22.21 -2.09 -3.89
N GLY A 89 22.64 -3.12 -4.64
CA GLY A 89 21.97 -4.40 -4.82
C GLY A 89 21.83 -5.25 -3.57
N GLY A 90 20.86 -4.88 -2.73
CA GLY A 90 20.45 -5.72 -1.60
C GLY A 90 19.63 -6.94 -2.03
N PRO A 91 19.16 -7.79 -1.09
CA PRO A 91 18.29 -8.91 -1.38
C PRO A 91 17.01 -8.43 -2.09
N GLY A 92 16.92 -8.66 -3.39
CA GLY A 92 15.82 -8.17 -4.25
C GLY A 92 16.29 -7.58 -5.58
N GLY A 93 17.61 -7.58 -5.89
CA GLY A 93 18.13 -7.37 -7.25
C GLY A 93 18.15 -5.93 -7.75
N GLY A 94 18.35 -4.94 -6.86
CA GLY A 94 18.55 -3.55 -7.29
C GLY A 94 19.96 -3.30 -7.81
N GLY A 95 20.09 -2.42 -8.83
CA GLY A 95 21.38 -1.91 -9.30
C GLY A 95 22.04 -0.94 -8.31
N LEU A 96 23.27 -0.51 -8.61
CA LEU A 96 23.98 0.50 -7.81
C LEU A 96 23.26 1.85 -7.74
N ASN A 97 22.29 2.09 -8.63
CA ASN A 97 21.47 3.29 -8.71
C ASN A 97 20.18 3.20 -7.88
N THR A 98 20.04 2.18 -7.05
CA THR A 98 18.86 2.00 -6.19
C THR A 98 19.22 2.05 -4.73
N GLY A 99 18.29 2.55 -3.91
CA GLY A 99 18.41 2.54 -2.47
C GLY A 99 17.08 2.19 -1.80
N ARG A 100 17.18 1.82 -0.53
CA ARG A 100 16.02 1.55 0.31
C ARG A 100 16.23 2.17 1.68
N ILE A 101 15.20 2.86 2.19
CA ILE A 101 15.14 3.31 3.57
C ILE A 101 13.98 2.58 4.23
N SER A 102 14.26 1.84 5.28
CA SER A 102 13.22 1.29 6.15
C SER A 102 13.03 2.25 7.31
N VAL A 103 11.81 2.70 7.50
CA VAL A 103 11.45 3.72 8.49
C VAL A 103 10.57 3.08 9.55
N ASP A 104 10.98 3.23 10.80
CA ASP A 104 10.20 2.85 11.97
C ASP A 104 9.59 4.10 12.61
N LEU A 105 8.28 4.08 12.83
CA LEU A 105 7.52 5.17 13.44
C LEU A 105 7.41 4.96 14.96
N LYS A 106 7.14 6.03 15.67
CA LYS A 106 6.78 5.96 17.08
C LYS A 106 5.52 5.12 17.29
N PRO A 107 5.34 4.51 18.47
CA PRO A 107 4.12 3.76 18.79
C PRO A 107 2.86 4.57 18.55
N ARG A 108 1.76 3.90 18.18
CA ARG A 108 0.46 4.57 17.91
C ARG A 108 -0.05 5.42 19.08
N THR A 109 0.37 5.11 20.28
CA THR A 109 0.05 5.87 21.50
C THR A 109 0.74 7.23 21.58
N GLU A 110 1.87 7.41 20.88
CA GLU A 110 2.70 8.63 20.90
C GLU A 110 2.54 9.47 19.64
N ARG A 111 1.77 9.01 18.65
CA ARG A 111 1.50 9.74 17.41
C ARG A 111 0.01 9.81 17.10
N THR A 112 -0.43 10.92 16.54
CA THR A 112 -1.83 11.12 16.12
C THR A 112 -2.06 10.74 14.66
N ARG A 113 -1.02 10.87 13.80
CA ARG A 113 -1.08 10.60 12.37
C ARG A 113 -0.92 9.10 12.07
N SER A 114 -1.68 8.61 11.09
CA SER A 114 -1.50 7.25 10.55
C SER A 114 -0.27 7.17 9.65
N VAL A 115 0.23 5.94 9.38
CA VAL A 115 1.31 5.70 8.40
C VAL A 115 0.97 6.32 7.05
N ASP A 116 -0.26 6.15 6.57
CA ASP A 116 -0.69 6.67 5.26
C ASP A 116 -0.71 8.20 5.21
N GLN A 117 -1.08 8.86 6.32
CA GLN A 117 -1.01 10.32 6.44
C GLN A 117 0.43 10.82 6.42
N ILE A 118 1.34 10.16 7.14
CA ILE A 118 2.77 10.51 7.14
C ILE A 118 3.38 10.32 5.74
N ILE A 119 3.02 9.23 5.06
CA ILE A 119 3.44 8.99 3.67
C ILE A 119 2.91 10.08 2.74
N ALA A 120 1.64 10.50 2.89
CA ALA A 120 1.05 11.56 2.08
C ALA A 120 1.76 12.90 2.28
N ASP A 121 2.15 13.24 3.53
CA ASP A 121 2.87 14.46 3.89
C ASP A 121 4.33 14.45 3.41
N LEU A 122 4.99 13.29 3.43
CA LEU A 122 6.38 13.14 2.99
C LEU A 122 6.50 13.12 1.46
N ARG A 123 5.52 12.58 0.75
CA ARG A 123 5.56 12.43 -0.72
C ARG A 123 5.90 13.73 -1.46
N PRO A 124 5.24 14.87 -1.22
CA PRO A 124 5.58 16.12 -1.91
C PRO A 124 6.95 16.66 -1.55
N LYS A 125 7.43 16.42 -0.32
CA LYS A 125 8.76 16.86 0.13
C LYS A 125 9.87 16.06 -0.56
N LEU A 126 9.68 14.76 -0.68
CA LEU A 126 10.65 13.84 -1.28
C LEU A 126 10.66 13.91 -2.81
N SER A 127 9.53 14.23 -3.44
CA SER A 127 9.47 14.42 -4.89
C SER A 127 10.25 15.66 -5.39
N GLN A 128 10.65 16.55 -4.49
CA GLN A 128 11.45 17.75 -4.83
C GLN A 128 12.95 17.45 -4.93
N VAL A 129 13.41 16.27 -4.52
CA VAL A 129 14.83 15.89 -4.64
C VAL A 129 15.15 15.65 -6.11
N PRO A 130 16.00 16.49 -6.74
CA PRO A 130 16.30 16.39 -8.16
C PRO A 130 17.12 15.12 -8.45
N GLY A 131 16.91 14.51 -9.60
CA GLY A 131 17.68 13.33 -10.03
C GLY A 131 17.30 12.01 -9.36
N MET A 132 16.33 11.99 -8.45
CA MET A 132 15.86 10.80 -7.75
C MET A 132 14.35 10.56 -7.97
N ARG A 133 13.99 9.30 -8.17
CA ARG A 133 12.61 8.83 -8.04
C ARG A 133 12.44 8.20 -6.67
N VAL A 134 11.43 8.64 -5.93
CA VAL A 134 11.18 8.18 -4.56
C VAL A 134 9.80 7.56 -4.48
N PHE A 135 9.73 6.31 -4.04
CA PHE A 135 8.49 5.54 -3.88
C PHE A 135 8.29 5.21 -2.41
N LEU A 136 7.20 5.70 -1.82
CA LEU A 136 6.83 5.41 -0.44
C LEU A 136 5.75 4.33 -0.45
N ILE A 137 5.99 3.24 0.26
CA ILE A 137 5.12 2.07 0.29
C ILE A 137 4.88 1.67 1.75
N ASN A 138 3.61 1.69 2.17
CA ASN A 138 3.19 1.05 3.40
C ASN A 138 3.22 -0.46 3.17
N GLN A 139 4.02 -1.19 3.95
CA GLN A 139 4.12 -2.64 3.80
C GLN A 139 2.85 -3.33 4.30
N PRO A 140 2.21 -4.17 3.49
CA PRO A 140 1.12 -5.01 3.97
C PRO A 140 1.66 -6.05 4.96
N PRO A 141 0.85 -6.46 5.96
CA PRO A 141 1.25 -7.45 6.98
C PRO A 141 1.61 -8.83 6.41
N ILE A 142 1.16 -9.13 5.21
CA ILE A 142 1.39 -10.41 4.55
C ILE A 142 2.11 -10.16 3.22
N ASN A 143 3.34 -10.64 3.10
CA ASN A 143 4.07 -10.67 1.83
C ASN A 143 3.57 -11.84 0.97
N LEU A 144 2.66 -11.58 0.07
CA LEU A 144 2.20 -12.55 -0.93
C LEU A 144 3.23 -12.62 -2.07
N GLY A 145 4.32 -13.33 -1.84
CA GLY A 145 5.33 -13.72 -2.83
C GLY A 145 5.62 -12.71 -3.96
N GLY A 146 6.84 -12.20 -4.04
CA GLY A 146 7.29 -11.34 -5.15
C GLY A 146 7.30 -9.83 -4.91
N GLN A 147 6.78 -9.34 -3.78
CA GLN A 147 6.72 -7.89 -3.49
C GLN A 147 8.00 -7.28 -2.90
N MET A 148 9.07 -8.04 -2.74
CA MET A 148 10.33 -7.52 -2.15
C MET A 148 11.01 -6.42 -2.96
N GLY A 149 10.51 -6.08 -4.15
CA GLY A 149 11.00 -4.98 -5.00
C GLY A 149 9.87 -4.16 -5.62
N ALA A 150 8.63 -4.37 -5.20
CA ALA A 150 7.47 -3.71 -5.77
C ALA A 150 7.52 -2.20 -5.55
N ARG A 151 7.37 -1.42 -6.63
CA ARG A 151 7.29 0.06 -6.62
C ARG A 151 5.87 0.56 -6.40
N SER A 152 4.87 -0.34 -6.46
CA SER A 152 3.46 -0.06 -6.23
C SER A 152 2.74 -1.28 -5.66
N LEU A 153 1.57 -1.06 -5.02
CA LEU A 153 0.71 -2.11 -4.47
C LEU A 153 0.12 -3.02 -5.57
N TYR A 154 -0.03 -2.50 -6.78
CA TYR A 154 -0.53 -3.23 -7.95
C TYR A 154 0.48 -3.10 -9.07
N GLN A 155 0.90 -4.23 -9.63
CA GLN A 155 1.80 -4.29 -10.77
C GLN A 155 1.17 -5.14 -11.85
N PHE A 156 1.20 -4.62 -13.07
CA PHE A 156 0.82 -5.35 -14.27
C PHE A 156 2.07 -5.61 -15.10
N THR A 157 2.35 -6.87 -15.39
CA THR A 157 3.45 -7.24 -16.29
C THR A 157 2.84 -7.55 -17.65
N LEU A 158 3.15 -6.72 -18.63
CA LEU A 158 2.86 -7.00 -20.04
C LEU A 158 4.01 -7.83 -20.60
N GLN A 159 3.68 -8.95 -21.21
CA GLN A 159 4.65 -9.82 -21.88
C GLN A 159 4.15 -10.06 -23.29
N ASP A 160 4.98 -9.75 -24.26
CA ASP A 160 4.77 -10.06 -25.66
C ASP A 160 6.03 -10.69 -26.24
N THR A 161 5.86 -11.56 -27.23
CA THR A 161 6.97 -12.16 -28.00
C THR A 161 7.48 -11.20 -29.07
N ASP A 162 6.67 -10.21 -29.47
CA ASP A 162 7.05 -9.16 -30.42
C ASP A 162 7.28 -7.83 -29.69
N THR A 163 8.52 -7.37 -29.68
CA THR A 163 8.92 -6.11 -29.06
C THR A 163 8.33 -4.88 -29.74
N ALA A 164 7.91 -4.97 -31.00
CA ALA A 164 7.30 -3.86 -31.73
C ALA A 164 5.84 -3.63 -31.28
N GLU A 165 5.09 -4.69 -30.98
CA GLU A 165 3.73 -4.60 -30.44
C GLU A 165 3.70 -4.13 -28.98
N LEU A 166 4.74 -4.45 -28.20
CA LEU A 166 4.82 -4.08 -26.78
C LEU A 166 4.94 -2.55 -26.55
N TYR A 167 5.50 -1.80 -27.51
CA TYR A 167 5.75 -0.35 -27.41
C TYR A 167 4.78 0.52 -28.21
N HIS A 168 3.74 -0.04 -28.82
CA HIS A 168 2.64 0.65 -29.47
C HIS A 168 1.38 0.63 -28.60
#